data_222c1920ef93959b2b2a2e50c839befd
#
_entry.id   222c1920ef93959b2b2a2e50c839befd
#
_cell.length_a   1.000
_cell.length_b   1.000
_cell.length_c   1.000
_cell.angle_alpha   90.00
_cell.angle_beta   90.00
_cell.angle_gamma   90.00
#
_symmetry.space_group_name_H-M   'P 1'
#
loop_
_entity.id
_entity.type
_entity.pdbx_description
1 polymer ?
#
loop_
_entity_poly.entity_id
_entity_poly.type
_entity_poly.pdbx_seq_one_letter_code
_entity_poly.pdbx_strand_id
1 'polypeptide(L)'
;GNREVSSAVSQAVSEMLENYLEENPNDSKVIVQKVILAAQARHAARQAREMIQRKTVMTGGGLPGKLSDCSETDPSKCEVFLVEGDSAGGTAKQGRDRVFQAILPLRGKILNVEKAQQHRVFENEEIRNIYTALGVSIGTEEDSKALNLEKLRYNKIIIMCDADVDGSHISTLILTFFFRYMLSLIHI
;
A
#
# COMPACT_ATOMS: atom_id res chain seq x y z
N GLY A 1 -42.66 -4.04 -11.55
CA GLY A 1 -42.98 -3.59 -10.20
C GLY A 1 -43.38 -2.12 -10.19
N ASN A 2 -44.38 -1.77 -9.42
CA ASN A 2 -44.96 -0.45 -9.36
C ASN A 2 -43.99 0.51 -8.63
N ARG A 3 -43.42 1.50 -9.34
CA ARG A 3 -42.41 2.42 -8.79
C ARG A 3 -42.95 3.25 -7.62
N GLU A 4 -44.22 3.61 -7.62
CA GLU A 4 -44.85 4.38 -6.55
C GLU A 4 -44.91 3.62 -5.23
N VAL A 5 -45.23 2.32 -5.27
CA VAL A 5 -45.24 1.45 -4.08
C VAL A 5 -43.80 1.25 -3.55
N SER A 6 -42.83 1.13 -4.43
CA SER A 6 -41.42 0.94 -4.02
C SER A 6 -40.91 2.14 -3.23
N SER A 7 -41.26 3.36 -3.62
CA SER A 7 -40.84 4.59 -2.91
C SER A 7 -41.45 4.67 -1.51
N ALA A 8 -42.77 4.42 -1.40
CA ALA A 8 -43.49 4.47 -0.11
C ALA A 8 -42.98 3.39 0.87
N VAL A 9 -42.74 2.16 0.37
CA VAL A 9 -42.19 1.08 1.19
C VAL A 9 -40.76 1.40 1.64
N SER A 10 -39.91 1.92 0.76
CA SER A 10 -38.52 2.30 1.11
C SER A 10 -38.49 3.39 2.20
N GLN A 11 -39.37 4.37 2.11
CA GLN A 11 -39.45 5.43 3.11
C GLN A 11 -39.92 4.86 4.46
N ALA A 12 -41.02 4.10 4.49
CA ALA A 12 -41.49 3.50 5.71
C ALA A 12 -40.48 2.56 6.39
N VAL A 13 -39.75 1.76 5.59
CA VAL A 13 -38.69 0.87 6.11
C VAL A 13 -37.53 1.68 6.68
N SER A 14 -37.13 2.78 6.02
CA SER A 14 -36.08 3.64 6.53
C SER A 14 -36.43 4.27 7.87
N GLU A 15 -37.62 4.84 7.98
CA GLU A 15 -38.12 5.44 9.24
C GLU A 15 -38.21 4.42 10.38
N MET A 16 -38.74 3.24 10.10
CA MET A 16 -38.83 2.17 11.10
C MET A 16 -37.46 1.65 11.53
N LEU A 17 -36.52 1.56 10.59
CA LEU A 17 -35.16 1.10 10.87
C LEU A 17 -34.38 2.13 11.67
N GLU A 18 -34.50 3.41 11.34
CA GLU A 18 -33.88 4.49 12.11
C GLU A 18 -34.34 4.48 13.56
N ASN A 19 -35.65 4.45 13.78
CA ASN A 19 -36.25 4.38 15.13
C ASN A 19 -35.75 3.13 15.90
N TYR A 20 -35.73 1.96 15.24
CA TYR A 20 -35.24 0.74 15.87
C TYR A 20 -33.79 0.84 16.29
N LEU A 21 -32.95 1.38 15.42
CA LEU A 21 -31.52 1.51 15.68
C LEU A 21 -31.22 2.52 16.80
N GLU A 22 -32.01 3.59 16.92
CA GLU A 22 -31.90 4.56 18.02
C GLU A 22 -32.36 3.96 19.37
N GLU A 23 -33.43 3.20 19.36
CA GLU A 23 -33.96 2.55 20.57
C GLU A 23 -33.10 1.37 21.06
N ASN A 24 -32.32 0.73 20.15
CA ASN A 24 -31.53 -0.46 20.43
C ASN A 24 -30.03 -0.26 20.14
N PRO A 25 -29.31 0.55 20.91
CA PRO A 25 -27.90 0.92 20.62
C PRO A 25 -26.93 -0.27 20.62
N ASN A 26 -27.19 -1.31 21.39
CA ASN A 26 -26.35 -2.51 21.41
C ASN A 26 -26.48 -3.33 20.14
N ASP A 27 -27.70 -3.52 19.65
CA ASP A 27 -27.98 -4.22 18.41
C ASP A 27 -27.46 -3.43 17.21
N SER A 28 -27.64 -2.11 17.23
CA SER A 28 -27.11 -1.18 16.24
C SER A 28 -25.59 -1.31 16.10
N LYS A 29 -24.88 -1.34 17.21
CA LYS A 29 -23.42 -1.52 17.22
C LYS A 29 -23.02 -2.85 16.58
N VAL A 30 -23.71 -3.95 16.92
CA VAL A 30 -23.42 -5.28 16.36
C VAL A 30 -23.72 -5.31 14.84
N ILE A 31 -24.84 -4.74 14.41
CA ILE A 31 -25.22 -4.65 12.99
C ILE A 31 -24.19 -3.86 12.21
N VAL A 32 -23.84 -2.66 12.68
CA VAL A 32 -22.84 -1.80 12.03
C VAL A 32 -21.48 -2.48 11.95
N GLN A 33 -21.03 -3.14 13.02
CA GLN A 33 -19.78 -3.90 13.00
C GLN A 33 -19.80 -5.01 11.95
N LYS A 34 -20.89 -5.76 11.83
CA LYS A 34 -21.05 -6.80 10.80
C LYS A 34 -21.06 -6.22 9.38
N VAL A 35 -21.71 -5.09 9.17
CA VAL A 35 -21.73 -4.41 7.87
C VAL A 35 -20.32 -3.94 7.47
N ILE A 36 -19.59 -3.34 8.42
CA ILE A 36 -18.19 -2.91 8.20
C ILE A 36 -17.31 -4.12 7.87
N LEU A 37 -17.40 -5.20 8.65
CA LEU A 37 -16.64 -6.42 8.41
C LEU A 37 -16.93 -7.03 7.04
N ALA A 38 -18.20 -7.10 6.65
CA ALA A 38 -18.60 -7.59 5.34
C ALA A 38 -18.14 -6.69 4.19
N ALA A 39 -18.12 -5.38 4.39
CA ALA A 39 -17.57 -4.42 3.42
C ALA A 39 -16.05 -4.59 3.26
N GLN A 40 -15.33 -4.73 4.36
CA GLN A 40 -13.90 -5.00 4.35
C GLN A 40 -13.55 -6.32 3.66
N ALA A 41 -14.31 -7.39 3.95
CA ALA A 41 -14.12 -8.68 3.30
C ALA A 41 -14.36 -8.62 1.78
N ARG A 42 -15.43 -7.93 1.35
CA ARG A 42 -15.68 -7.72 -0.10
C ARG A 42 -14.61 -6.90 -0.77
N HIS A 43 -14.11 -5.85 -0.10
CA HIS A 43 -13.03 -5.02 -0.62
C HIS A 43 -11.73 -5.81 -0.76
N ALA A 44 -11.36 -6.59 0.26
CA ALA A 44 -10.19 -7.47 0.22
C ALA A 44 -10.30 -8.53 -0.90
N ALA A 45 -11.47 -9.15 -1.06
CA ALA A 45 -11.72 -10.13 -2.12
C ALA A 45 -11.63 -9.48 -3.51
N ARG A 46 -12.13 -8.26 -3.68
CA ARG A 46 -12.00 -7.50 -4.93
C ARG A 46 -10.56 -7.17 -5.24
N GLN A 47 -9.81 -6.66 -4.27
CA GLN A 47 -8.38 -6.39 -4.43
C GLN A 47 -7.59 -7.65 -4.79
N ALA A 48 -7.86 -8.78 -4.13
CA ALA A 48 -7.22 -10.05 -4.46
C ALA A 48 -7.51 -10.49 -5.90
N ARG A 49 -8.76 -10.34 -6.37
CA ARG A 49 -9.12 -10.63 -7.78
C ARG A 49 -8.43 -9.69 -8.76
N GLU A 50 -8.39 -8.39 -8.46
CA GLU A 50 -7.70 -7.41 -9.28
C GLU A 50 -6.18 -7.66 -9.35
N MET A 51 -5.57 -8.07 -8.23
CA MET A 51 -4.16 -8.50 -8.20
C MET A 51 -3.91 -9.74 -9.05
N ILE A 52 -4.82 -10.75 -9.00
CA ILE A 52 -4.72 -11.95 -9.82
C ILE A 52 -4.92 -11.62 -11.31
N GLN A 53 -5.91 -10.82 -11.66
CA GLN A 53 -6.15 -10.39 -13.04
C GLN A 53 -4.98 -9.56 -13.59
N ARG A 54 -4.39 -8.67 -12.78
CA ARG A 54 -3.19 -7.92 -13.16
C ARG A 54 -1.96 -8.81 -13.32
N LYS A 55 -1.83 -9.88 -12.51
CA LYS A 55 -0.78 -10.90 -12.72
C LYS A 55 -0.93 -11.62 -14.05
N THR A 56 -2.15 -11.85 -14.52
CA THR A 56 -2.41 -12.55 -15.80
C THR A 56 -2.20 -11.63 -17.02
N VAL A 57 -2.45 -10.33 -16.89
CA VAL A 57 -2.20 -9.34 -17.95
C VAL A 57 -0.74 -8.87 -17.98
N MET A 58 -0.01 -9.01 -16.88
CA MET A 58 1.40 -8.63 -16.73
C MET A 58 2.29 -9.88 -16.58
N THR A 59 2.22 -10.82 -17.51
CA THR A 59 3.18 -11.93 -17.62
C THR A 59 4.57 -11.47 -18.10
N GLY A 60 4.83 -10.17 -18.10
CA GLY A 60 6.18 -9.61 -18.08
C GLY A 60 6.36 -8.94 -16.72
N GLY A 61 7.13 -9.55 -15.81
CA GLY A 61 7.34 -9.13 -14.44
C GLY A 61 7.56 -7.63 -14.28
N GLY A 62 6.46 -6.90 -14.14
CA GLY A 62 6.47 -5.45 -14.22
C GLY A 62 6.96 -4.81 -12.93
N LEU A 63 8.25 -4.66 -12.82
CA LEU A 63 8.84 -3.69 -11.90
C LEU A 63 8.26 -2.29 -12.16
N PRO A 64 8.18 -1.42 -11.16
CA PRO A 64 7.71 -0.06 -11.37
C PRO A 64 8.47 0.59 -12.53
N GLY A 65 7.78 1.19 -13.48
CA GLY A 65 8.41 1.81 -14.66
C GLY A 65 9.46 2.87 -14.32
N LYS A 66 9.43 3.38 -13.09
CA LYS A 66 10.40 4.33 -12.56
C LYS A 66 11.66 3.66 -11.95
N LEU A 67 11.60 2.38 -11.62
CA LEU A 67 12.73 1.67 -11.02
C LEU A 67 13.85 1.51 -12.04
N SER A 68 15.00 2.06 -11.72
CA SER A 68 16.24 1.75 -12.42
C SER A 68 16.96 0.62 -11.67
N ASP A 69 16.68 -0.61 -12.05
CA ASP A 69 17.18 -1.82 -11.38
C ASP A 69 18.68 -2.05 -11.59
N CYS A 70 19.26 -2.91 -10.75
CA CYS A 70 20.62 -3.42 -10.89
C CYS A 70 20.65 -4.75 -11.65
N SER A 71 21.83 -5.14 -12.14
CA SER A 71 22.01 -6.37 -12.90
C SER A 71 22.34 -7.58 -12.03
N GLU A 72 22.78 -7.40 -10.79
CA GLU A 72 23.02 -8.47 -9.83
C GLU A 72 21.66 -9.10 -9.42
N THR A 73 21.65 -10.41 -9.29
CA THR A 73 20.46 -11.19 -8.93
C THR A 73 20.48 -11.73 -7.51
N ASP A 74 21.65 -11.70 -6.87
CA ASP A 74 21.80 -12.09 -5.46
C ASP A 74 21.37 -10.93 -4.55
N PRO A 75 20.22 -11.04 -3.86
CA PRO A 75 19.70 -9.95 -3.02
C PRO A 75 20.70 -9.50 -1.94
N SER A 76 21.55 -10.40 -1.44
CA SER A 76 22.51 -10.11 -0.38
C SER A 76 23.54 -9.06 -0.78
N LYS A 77 23.77 -8.88 -2.08
CA LYS A 77 24.71 -7.93 -2.66
C LYS A 77 24.06 -6.68 -3.18
N CYS A 78 22.72 -6.65 -3.28
CA CYS A 78 21.97 -5.57 -3.88
C CYS A 78 21.50 -4.54 -2.85
N GLU A 79 21.48 -3.28 -3.28
CA GLU A 79 20.93 -2.19 -2.49
C GLU A 79 20.04 -1.29 -3.36
N VAL A 80 19.01 -0.70 -2.75
CA VAL A 80 18.08 0.22 -3.43
C VAL A 80 18.09 1.58 -2.74
N PHE A 81 18.18 2.63 -3.55
CA PHE A 81 18.07 4.01 -3.12
C PHE A 81 16.66 4.53 -3.39
N LEU A 82 15.96 4.93 -2.35
CA LEU A 82 14.71 5.68 -2.45
C LEU A 82 15.07 7.16 -2.51
N VAL A 83 14.86 7.77 -3.68
CA VAL A 83 15.37 9.12 -3.97
C VAL A 83 14.21 10.09 -4.09
N GLU A 84 14.34 11.27 -3.48
CA GLU A 84 13.35 12.32 -3.60
C GLU A 84 13.35 12.94 -5.00
N GLY A 85 12.25 12.71 -5.73
CA GLY A 85 11.98 13.35 -7.02
C GLY A 85 12.70 12.74 -8.22
N ASP A 86 12.13 13.00 -9.38
CA ASP A 86 12.63 12.47 -10.66
C ASP A 86 13.99 13.11 -11.06
N SER A 87 14.24 14.36 -10.68
CA SER A 87 15.48 15.08 -10.99
C SER A 87 16.68 14.46 -10.28
N ALA A 88 16.60 14.33 -8.94
CA ALA A 88 17.64 13.69 -8.14
C ALA A 88 17.78 12.21 -8.50
N GLY A 89 16.65 11.53 -8.81
CA GLY A 89 16.65 10.16 -9.32
C GLY A 89 17.42 10.01 -10.63
N GLY A 90 17.32 10.98 -11.54
CA GLY A 90 18.09 11.03 -12.78
C GLY A 90 19.61 11.15 -12.54
N THR A 91 20.00 12.02 -11.63
CA THR A 91 21.41 12.20 -11.24
C THR A 91 21.95 10.94 -10.54
N ALA A 92 21.20 10.40 -9.58
CA ALA A 92 21.57 9.17 -8.88
C ALA A 92 21.72 7.99 -9.85
N LYS A 93 20.84 7.87 -10.83
CA LYS A 93 20.91 6.84 -11.89
C LYS A 93 22.19 6.93 -12.71
N GLN A 94 22.70 8.13 -12.95
CA GLN A 94 23.97 8.33 -13.67
C GLN A 94 25.19 7.98 -12.82
N GLY A 95 25.16 8.31 -11.52
CA GLY A 95 26.30 8.13 -10.61
C GLY A 95 26.37 6.74 -9.94
N ARG A 96 25.31 5.91 -10.03
CA ARG A 96 25.25 4.61 -9.36
C ARG A 96 26.17 3.55 -9.96
N ASP A 97 26.53 2.57 -9.20
CA ASP A 97 27.03 1.30 -9.73
C ASP A 97 25.82 0.45 -10.23
N ARG A 98 25.77 0.24 -11.54
CA ARG A 98 24.68 -0.48 -12.19
C ARG A 98 24.66 -1.98 -11.86
N VAL A 99 25.74 -2.51 -11.32
CA VAL A 99 25.82 -3.92 -10.99
C VAL A 99 24.95 -4.23 -9.79
N PHE A 100 25.06 -3.47 -8.69
CA PHE A 100 24.40 -3.81 -7.44
C PHE A 100 23.52 -2.69 -6.85
N GLN A 101 23.53 -1.48 -7.43
CA GLN A 101 22.72 -0.35 -6.96
C GLN A 101 21.50 -0.11 -7.83
N ALA A 102 20.32 -0.13 -7.23
CA ALA A 102 19.04 0.24 -7.85
C ALA A 102 18.59 1.63 -7.38
N ILE A 103 17.89 2.37 -8.23
CA ILE A 103 17.32 3.68 -7.92
C ILE A 103 15.82 3.67 -8.14
N LEU A 104 15.06 4.04 -7.11
CA LEU A 104 13.62 4.26 -7.16
C LEU A 104 13.32 5.71 -6.80
N PRO A 105 13.05 6.60 -7.76
CA PRO A 105 12.59 7.95 -7.47
C PRO A 105 11.15 7.93 -6.95
N LEU A 106 10.90 8.69 -5.90
CA LEU A 106 9.58 8.88 -5.30
C LEU A 106 9.07 10.28 -5.69
N ARG A 107 7.80 10.37 -6.11
CA ARG A 107 7.20 11.66 -6.48
C ARG A 107 6.66 12.38 -5.25
N GLY A 108 7.44 13.33 -4.75
CA GLY A 108 7.04 14.19 -3.64
C GLY A 108 6.78 13.45 -2.34
N LYS A 109 5.96 14.01 -1.49
CA LYS A 109 5.64 13.47 -0.17
C LYS A 109 4.75 12.24 -0.30
N ILE A 110 5.21 11.11 0.22
CA ILE A 110 4.39 9.91 0.30
C ILE A 110 3.24 10.10 1.29
N LEU A 111 2.22 9.24 1.19
CA LEU A 111 1.08 9.27 2.08
C LEU A 111 1.51 9.09 3.55
N ASN A 112 0.99 9.95 4.45
CA ASN A 112 1.17 9.76 5.89
C ASN A 112 0.30 8.57 6.36
N VAL A 113 0.94 7.42 6.57
CA VAL A 113 0.25 6.17 6.91
C VAL A 113 -0.32 6.15 8.33
N GLU A 114 0.13 7.05 9.23
CA GLU A 114 -0.44 7.22 10.57
C GLU A 114 -1.84 7.85 10.51
N LYS A 115 -2.05 8.75 9.57
CA LYS A 115 -3.32 9.50 9.42
C LYS A 115 -4.24 8.87 8.38
N ALA A 116 -3.72 8.02 7.51
CA ALA A 116 -4.48 7.44 6.42
C ALA A 116 -5.20 6.16 6.84
N GLN A 117 -6.36 5.94 6.27
CA GLN A 117 -7.06 4.67 6.39
C GLN A 117 -6.29 3.58 5.64
N GLN A 118 -6.27 2.36 6.17
CA GLN A 118 -5.47 1.25 5.64
C GLN A 118 -5.68 0.98 4.14
N HIS A 119 -6.92 1.06 3.64
CA HIS A 119 -7.20 0.86 2.22
C HIS A 119 -6.51 1.90 1.32
N ARG A 120 -6.42 3.17 1.78
CA ARG A 120 -5.74 4.24 1.04
C ARG A 120 -4.24 4.03 0.97
N VAL A 121 -3.66 3.40 1.99
CA VAL A 121 -2.22 3.08 2.01
C VAL A 121 -1.89 2.15 0.86
N PHE A 122 -2.67 1.08 0.66
CA PHE A 122 -2.43 0.12 -0.42
C PHE A 122 -2.87 0.60 -1.81
N GLU A 123 -3.74 1.59 -1.90
CA GLU A 123 -4.11 2.23 -3.16
C GLU A 123 -3.09 3.27 -3.62
N ASN A 124 -2.25 3.77 -2.71
CA ASN A 124 -1.25 4.78 -3.03
C ASN A 124 -0.19 4.22 -3.98
N GLU A 125 0.04 4.93 -5.09
CA GLU A 125 0.95 4.49 -6.16
C GLU A 125 2.40 4.39 -5.68
N GLU A 126 2.89 5.37 -4.91
CA GLU A 126 4.28 5.40 -4.44
C GLU A 126 4.55 4.28 -3.43
N ILE A 127 3.59 4.00 -2.54
CA ILE A 127 3.66 2.86 -1.62
C ILE A 127 3.69 1.54 -2.38
N ARG A 128 2.82 1.37 -3.39
CA ARG A 128 2.83 0.18 -4.24
C ARG A 128 4.14 0.01 -5.00
N ASN A 129 4.71 1.11 -5.49
CA ASN A 129 6.00 1.10 -6.17
C ASN A 129 7.11 0.59 -5.24
N ILE A 130 7.11 1.00 -3.95
CA ILE A 130 8.06 0.50 -2.96
C ILE A 130 7.89 -1.00 -2.74
N TYR A 131 6.67 -1.50 -2.48
CA TYR A 131 6.41 -2.93 -2.32
C TYR A 131 6.86 -3.75 -3.53
N THR A 132 6.50 -3.28 -4.73
CA THR A 132 6.82 -3.99 -5.98
C THR A 132 8.32 -3.97 -6.26
N ALA A 133 9.00 -2.85 -6.02
CA ALA A 133 10.44 -2.74 -6.19
C ALA A 133 11.20 -3.68 -5.23
N LEU A 134 10.78 -3.72 -3.97
CA LEU A 134 11.38 -4.58 -2.95
C LEU A 134 11.10 -6.07 -3.18
N GLY A 135 10.08 -6.41 -3.97
CA GLY A 135 9.66 -7.79 -4.18
C GLY A 135 8.91 -8.40 -3.00
N VAL A 136 8.42 -7.56 -2.07
CA VAL A 136 7.68 -8.02 -0.89
C VAL A 136 6.17 -7.93 -1.10
N SER A 137 5.43 -8.77 -0.41
CA SER A 137 3.96 -8.75 -0.38
C SER A 137 3.46 -8.84 1.05
N ILE A 138 2.27 -8.30 1.28
CA ILE A 138 1.60 -8.43 2.57
C ILE A 138 0.69 -9.64 2.51
N GLY A 139 0.70 -10.40 3.58
CA GLY A 139 -0.11 -11.59 3.76
C GLY A 139 0.64 -12.87 3.45
N THR A 140 0.60 -13.79 4.40
CA THR A 140 0.97 -15.19 4.28
C THR A 140 -0.28 -16.05 4.40
N GLU A 141 -0.17 -17.37 4.19
CA GLU A 141 -1.30 -18.30 4.41
C GLU A 141 -1.75 -18.33 5.89
N GLU A 142 -0.80 -18.10 6.82
CA GLU A 142 -1.04 -18.13 8.26
C GLU A 142 -1.45 -16.77 8.84
N ASP A 143 -0.91 -15.68 8.30
CA ASP A 143 -1.20 -14.31 8.76
C ASP A 143 -1.35 -13.35 7.58
N SER A 144 -2.56 -12.83 7.40
CA SER A 144 -2.88 -11.88 6.33
C SER A 144 -2.18 -10.52 6.47
N LYS A 145 -1.52 -10.25 7.59
CA LYS A 145 -0.76 -9.01 7.85
C LYS A 145 0.75 -9.22 7.84
N ALA A 146 1.21 -10.47 7.85
CA ALA A 146 2.64 -10.75 7.83
C ALA A 146 3.27 -10.29 6.51
N LEU A 147 4.52 -9.86 6.59
CA LEU A 147 5.30 -9.48 5.42
C LEU A 147 5.99 -10.72 4.85
N ASN A 148 5.69 -11.05 3.60
CA ASN A 148 6.37 -12.14 2.91
C ASN A 148 7.68 -11.63 2.29
N LEU A 149 8.81 -12.14 2.80
CA LEU A 149 10.16 -11.75 2.40
C LEU A 149 10.83 -12.72 1.41
N GLU A 150 10.15 -13.78 0.99
CA GLU A 150 10.76 -14.83 0.12
C GLU A 150 11.33 -14.26 -1.19
N LYS A 151 10.74 -13.16 -1.67
CA LYS A 151 11.13 -12.51 -2.92
C LYS A 151 11.82 -11.17 -2.71
N LEU A 152 12.33 -10.92 -1.49
CA LEU A 152 13.07 -9.70 -1.20
C LEU A 152 14.27 -9.57 -2.16
N ARG A 153 14.41 -8.40 -2.78
CA ARG A 153 15.36 -8.17 -3.87
C ARG A 153 16.63 -7.42 -3.46
N TYR A 154 16.57 -6.74 -2.32
CA TYR A 154 17.68 -5.88 -1.86
C TYR A 154 17.95 -6.10 -0.39
N ASN A 155 19.21 -6.20 -0.04
CA ASN A 155 19.66 -6.34 1.37
C ASN A 155 19.70 -5.01 2.11
N LYS A 156 19.84 -3.89 1.37
CA LYS A 156 19.87 -2.55 1.95
C LYS A 156 18.89 -1.63 1.26
N ILE A 157 18.22 -0.80 2.06
CA ILE A 157 17.34 0.28 1.60
C ILE A 157 17.94 1.58 2.12
N ILE A 158 18.29 2.48 1.21
CA ILE A 158 18.92 3.75 1.51
C ILE A 158 17.93 4.87 1.13
N ILE A 159 17.58 5.71 2.10
CA ILE A 159 16.73 6.88 1.87
C ILE A 159 17.65 8.07 1.56
N MET A 160 17.43 8.70 0.41
CA MET A 160 18.21 9.82 -0.07
C MET A 160 17.28 11.01 -0.39
N CYS A 161 17.22 11.95 0.54
CA CYS A 161 16.41 13.16 0.47
C CYS A 161 17.31 14.39 0.60
N ASP A 162 16.79 15.54 0.19
CA ASP A 162 17.47 16.82 0.33
C ASP A 162 17.68 17.17 1.81
N ALA A 163 18.76 17.90 2.11
CA ALA A 163 19.11 18.32 3.47
C ALA A 163 18.32 19.57 3.89
N ASP A 164 17.01 19.54 3.72
CA ASP A 164 16.09 20.60 4.09
C ASP A 164 14.89 20.08 4.92
N VAL A 165 13.95 20.96 5.26
CA VAL A 165 12.78 20.63 6.05
C VAL A 165 11.86 19.66 5.32
N ASP A 166 11.70 19.81 4.01
CA ASP A 166 10.85 18.95 3.20
C ASP A 166 11.46 17.55 3.06
N GLY A 167 12.75 17.44 2.81
CA GLY A 167 13.46 16.16 2.76
C GLY A 167 13.45 15.43 4.11
N SER A 168 13.61 16.15 5.22
CA SER A 168 13.46 15.58 6.58
C SER A 168 12.04 15.05 6.81
N HIS A 169 11.01 15.74 6.31
CA HIS A 169 9.64 15.30 6.39
C HIS A 169 9.39 14.04 5.54
N ILE A 170 9.91 14.01 4.31
CA ILE A 170 9.80 12.84 3.42
C ILE A 170 10.48 11.63 4.04
N SER A 171 11.69 11.78 4.56
CA SER A 171 12.41 10.71 5.28
C SER A 171 11.59 10.18 6.46
N THR A 172 10.98 11.07 7.26
CA THR A 172 10.11 10.69 8.37
C THR A 172 8.89 9.89 7.89
N LEU A 173 8.25 10.29 6.81
CA LEU A 173 7.10 9.57 6.25
C LEU A 173 7.49 8.18 5.75
N ILE A 174 8.64 8.05 5.08
CA ILE A 174 9.17 6.77 4.60
C ILE A 174 9.49 5.86 5.79
N LEU A 175 10.21 6.36 6.78
CA LEU A 175 10.54 5.59 7.99
C LEU A 175 9.29 5.17 8.76
N THR A 176 8.29 6.04 8.88
CA THR A 176 6.99 5.72 9.49
C THR A 176 6.29 4.59 8.74
N PHE A 177 6.31 4.64 7.39
CA PHE A 177 5.76 3.58 6.58
C PHE A 177 6.47 2.25 6.80
N PHE A 178 7.81 2.21 6.80
CA PHE A 178 8.57 0.99 7.10
C PHE A 178 8.29 0.48 8.51
N PHE A 179 8.26 1.36 9.49
CA PHE A 179 7.98 0.98 10.88
C PHE A 179 6.61 0.33 11.05
N ARG A 180 5.58 0.85 10.37
CA ARG A 180 4.20 0.36 10.50
C ARG A 180 3.87 -0.87 9.67
N TYR A 181 4.49 -1.03 8.51
CA TYR A 181 4.12 -2.05 7.54
C TYR A 181 5.24 -3.03 7.20
N MET A 182 6.48 -2.69 7.50
CA MET A 182 7.65 -3.49 7.14
C MET A 182 8.68 -3.54 8.28
N LEU A 183 8.23 -3.68 9.52
CA LEU A 183 9.09 -3.64 10.70
C LEU A 183 10.24 -4.67 10.63
N SER A 184 10.00 -5.83 10.03
CA SER A 184 11.01 -6.87 9.84
C SER A 184 12.17 -6.47 8.91
N LEU A 185 12.02 -5.39 8.13
CA LEU A 185 13.09 -4.84 7.30
C LEU A 185 13.93 -3.77 8.02
N ILE A 186 13.51 -3.34 9.22
CA ILE A 186 14.24 -2.35 10.02
C ILE A 186 15.17 -3.11 10.96
N HIS A 187 16.45 -3.13 10.62
CA HIS A 187 17.52 -3.60 11.49
C HIS A 187 18.32 -2.39 11.97
N ILE A 188 18.36 -2.22 13.23
CA ILE A 188 19.17 -1.18 13.87
C ILE A 188 20.37 -1.83 14.53
#